data_86e8fb116c03519e23046c1ff20b63d1
#
_entry.id   86e8fb116c03519e23046c1ff20b63d1
#
_cell.length_a   1.000
_cell.length_b   1.000
_cell.length_c   1.000
_cell.angle_alpha   90.00
_cell.angle_beta   90.00
_cell.angle_gamma   90.00
#
_symmetry.space_group_name_H-M   'P 1'
#
loop_
_entity.id
_entity.type
_entity.pdbx_description
1 polymer ?
#
loop_
_entity_poly.entity_id
_entity_poly.type
_entity_poly.pdbx_seq_one_letter_code
_entity_poly.pdbx_strand_id
1 'polypeptide(L)'
;TILKFPLYIFFCLSVVLMLHSCQVGRFVAYNFADIHDDKKFPSRPLARDTVPFQFYARPQERAPRTITLKDKDIPFDDFLEKNKTVAFLIIKDDTIQYERYFKGYDRSGIVPSFSVAKSVTSILIGCAIEDGYISGVEEPVTNYIPEMSENGFDKVTIKHLLQMTSGIKFSESYVNPFGTA
;
A
#
# COMPACT_ATOMS: atom_id res chain seq x y z
N THR A 1 -1.63 52.07 11.74
CA THR A 1 -1.80 50.85 12.52
C THR A 1 -3.18 50.19 12.28
N ILE A 2 -4.20 50.97 11.92
CA ILE A 2 -5.60 50.54 11.74
C ILE A 2 -5.81 49.75 10.43
N LEU A 3 -4.98 49.97 9.41
CA LEU A 3 -5.14 49.30 8.09
C LEU A 3 -4.61 47.86 8.03
N LYS A 4 -3.78 47.46 8.98
CA LYS A 4 -3.19 46.10 8.99
C LYS A 4 -4.15 45.01 9.52
N PHE A 5 -5.10 45.38 10.36
CA PHE A 5 -6.03 44.46 10.98
C PHE A 5 -7.01 43.79 9.98
N PRO A 6 -7.69 44.55 9.07
CA PRO A 6 -8.54 43.94 8.05
C PRO A 6 -7.79 43.09 7.04
N LEU A 7 -6.55 43.43 6.73
CA LEU A 7 -5.70 42.64 5.83
C LEU A 7 -5.35 41.25 6.44
N TYR A 8 -5.10 41.24 7.74
CA TYR A 8 -4.86 39.97 8.47
C TYR A 8 -6.09 39.06 8.48
N ILE A 9 -7.27 39.64 8.74
CA ILE A 9 -8.54 38.90 8.73
C ILE A 9 -8.81 38.34 7.32
N PHE A 10 -8.62 39.16 6.29
CA PHE A 10 -8.79 38.71 4.91
C PHE A 10 -7.81 37.60 4.54
N PHE A 11 -6.54 37.71 4.96
CA PHE A 11 -5.54 36.66 4.77
C PHE A 11 -5.91 35.36 5.50
N CYS A 12 -6.29 35.44 6.77
CA CYS A 12 -6.75 34.27 7.53
C CYS A 12 -7.99 33.63 6.90
N LEU A 13 -8.97 34.43 6.45
CA LEU A 13 -10.16 33.94 5.79
C LEU A 13 -9.84 33.25 4.45
N SER A 14 -8.93 33.82 3.66
CA SER A 14 -8.48 33.24 2.40
C SER A 14 -7.72 31.92 2.61
N VAL A 15 -6.89 31.82 3.64
CA VAL A 15 -6.21 30.56 4.04
C VAL A 15 -7.22 29.50 4.49
N VAL A 16 -8.21 29.90 5.29
CA VAL A 16 -9.30 28.98 5.71
C VAL A 16 -10.10 28.52 4.50
N LEU A 17 -10.43 29.39 3.58
CA LEU A 17 -11.14 29.03 2.34
C LEU A 17 -10.29 28.12 1.42
N MET A 18 -8.98 28.36 1.34
CA MET A 18 -8.07 27.46 0.61
C MET A 18 -7.95 26.07 1.27
N LEU A 19 -7.91 26.01 2.59
CA LEU A 19 -7.90 24.74 3.31
C LEU A 19 -9.23 23.97 3.18
N HIS A 20 -10.34 24.67 2.95
CA HIS A 20 -11.65 24.08 2.64
C HIS A 20 -11.81 23.76 1.16
N SER A 21 -10.92 24.24 0.28
CA SER A 21 -10.91 23.78 -1.10
C SER A 21 -10.60 22.26 -1.08
N CYS A 22 -11.50 21.47 -1.64
CA CYS A 22 -11.55 20.01 -1.52
C CYS A 22 -10.19 19.34 -1.82
N GLN A 23 -9.40 19.92 -2.69
CA GLN A 23 -8.12 19.36 -3.15
C GLN A 23 -6.96 19.62 -2.17
N VAL A 24 -6.80 20.85 -1.69
CA VAL A 24 -5.71 21.17 -0.75
C VAL A 24 -5.97 20.56 0.63
N GLY A 25 -7.21 20.60 1.11
CA GLY A 25 -7.59 19.97 2.37
C GLY A 25 -7.36 18.46 2.35
N ARG A 26 -7.72 17.80 1.24
CA ARG A 26 -7.45 16.36 1.05
C ARG A 26 -5.96 16.06 0.96
N PHE A 27 -5.19 16.86 0.24
CA PHE A 27 -3.74 16.74 0.17
C PHE A 27 -3.12 16.78 1.57
N VAL A 28 -3.43 17.79 2.38
CA VAL A 28 -2.88 17.91 3.74
C VAL A 28 -3.32 16.75 4.65
N ALA A 29 -4.58 16.30 4.53
CA ALA A 29 -5.13 15.26 5.40
C ALA A 29 -4.66 13.85 5.02
N TYR A 30 -4.44 13.58 3.72
CA TYR A 30 -4.26 12.22 3.21
C TYR A 30 -2.94 11.96 2.48
N ASN A 31 -2.09 12.98 2.28
CA ASN A 31 -0.86 12.84 1.52
C ASN A 31 0.20 11.96 2.19
N PHE A 32 0.18 11.88 3.51
CA PHE A 32 1.17 11.11 4.25
C PHE A 32 0.59 9.76 4.66
N ALA A 33 1.10 8.70 4.02
CA ALA A 33 0.70 7.34 4.32
C ALA A 33 1.07 6.96 5.77
N ASP A 34 0.12 6.38 6.49
CA ASP A 34 0.25 5.96 7.86
C ASP A 34 -0.31 4.55 8.07
N ILE A 35 0.22 3.84 9.04
CA ILE A 35 -0.24 2.48 9.39
C ILE A 35 -1.69 2.44 9.88
N HIS A 36 -2.26 3.59 10.23
CA HIS A 36 -3.65 3.74 10.69
C HIS A 36 -4.60 4.24 9.59
N ASP A 37 -4.17 4.24 8.33
CA ASP A 37 -4.98 4.72 7.21
C ASP A 37 -6.23 3.87 6.95
N ASP A 38 -6.24 2.63 7.44
CA ASP A 38 -7.43 1.78 7.48
C ASP A 38 -8.62 2.45 8.19
N LYS A 39 -8.35 3.36 9.14
CA LYS A 39 -9.37 4.12 9.90
C LYS A 39 -9.81 5.41 9.23
N LYS A 40 -9.05 5.88 8.24
CA LYS A 40 -9.33 7.16 7.55
C LYS A 40 -10.27 7.00 6.35
N PHE A 41 -10.31 5.81 5.76
CA PHE A 41 -11.06 5.55 4.54
C PHE A 41 -12.21 4.56 4.77
N PRO A 42 -13.35 4.73 4.09
CA PRO A 42 -14.41 3.74 4.14
C PRO A 42 -13.91 2.41 3.58
N SER A 43 -14.23 1.32 4.24
CA SER A 43 -13.86 -0.03 3.84
C SER A 43 -15.01 -0.76 3.15
N ARG A 44 -14.69 -1.65 2.22
CA ARG A 44 -15.60 -2.66 1.66
C ARG A 44 -15.10 -4.02 2.09
N PRO A 45 -15.74 -4.68 3.07
CA PRO A 45 -15.36 -6.02 3.46
C PRO A 45 -15.61 -6.99 2.30
N LEU A 46 -14.61 -7.83 2.02
CA LEU A 46 -14.78 -8.95 1.10
C LEU A 46 -15.39 -10.12 1.89
N ALA A 47 -16.33 -10.82 1.25
CA ALA A 47 -16.84 -12.07 1.81
C ALA A 47 -15.69 -13.07 1.94
N ARG A 48 -15.63 -13.74 3.09
CA ARG A 48 -14.67 -14.82 3.30
C ARG A 48 -15.25 -16.11 2.72
N ASP A 49 -14.35 -16.99 2.28
CA ASP A 49 -14.76 -18.35 1.95
C ASP A 49 -15.38 -19.03 3.17
N THR A 50 -16.29 -19.97 2.91
CA THR A 50 -16.94 -20.80 3.92
C THR A 50 -15.95 -21.77 4.58
N VAL A 51 -14.88 -22.15 3.86
CA VAL A 51 -13.80 -22.99 4.35
C VAL A 51 -12.49 -22.21 4.31
N PRO A 52 -12.14 -21.47 5.36
CA PRO A 52 -10.91 -20.69 5.38
C PRO A 52 -9.70 -21.63 5.39
N PHE A 53 -8.69 -21.29 4.59
CA PHE A 53 -7.39 -21.96 4.68
C PHE A 53 -6.77 -21.70 6.06
N GLN A 54 -6.25 -22.75 6.67
CA GLN A 54 -5.59 -22.66 7.97
C GLN A 54 -4.15 -23.16 7.87
N PHE A 55 -3.21 -22.31 8.27
CA PHE A 55 -1.83 -22.71 8.43
C PHE A 55 -1.68 -23.64 9.65
N TYR A 56 -0.85 -24.66 9.51
CA TYR A 56 -0.36 -25.38 10.69
C TYR A 56 0.47 -24.44 11.55
N ALA A 57 0.47 -24.62 12.86
CA ALA A 57 1.23 -23.77 13.76
C ALA A 57 2.22 -24.62 14.57
N ARG A 58 3.51 -24.32 14.44
CA ARG A 58 4.59 -24.77 15.32
C ARG A 58 5.36 -23.54 15.80
N PRO A 59 4.69 -22.71 16.60
CA PRO A 59 5.24 -21.42 16.96
C PRO A 59 6.56 -21.59 17.72
N GLN A 60 7.55 -20.81 17.30
CA GLN A 60 8.86 -20.65 17.93
C GLN A 60 9.83 -21.83 17.83
N GLU A 61 9.51 -22.93 17.20
CA GLU A 61 10.43 -24.07 17.05
C GLU A 61 11.70 -23.68 16.26
N ARG A 62 11.57 -22.72 15.33
CA ARG A 62 12.66 -22.18 14.51
C ARG A 62 12.74 -20.64 14.51
N ALA A 63 12.35 -20.03 15.61
CA ALA A 63 12.43 -18.59 15.76
C ALA A 63 13.89 -18.13 15.65
N PRO A 64 14.19 -17.10 14.85
CA PRO A 64 15.49 -16.45 14.89
C PRO A 64 15.74 -15.92 16.29
N ARG A 65 16.92 -16.19 16.85
CA ARG A 65 17.28 -15.68 18.18
C ARG A 65 17.96 -14.32 18.09
N THR A 66 18.82 -14.17 17.12
CA THR A 66 19.60 -12.96 16.90
C THR A 66 19.67 -12.61 15.42
N ILE A 67 19.98 -11.36 15.14
CA ILE A 67 20.36 -10.85 13.83
C ILE A 67 21.69 -10.11 13.96
N THR A 68 22.65 -10.38 13.07
CA THR A 68 23.95 -9.69 13.06
C THR A 68 23.86 -8.45 12.17
N LEU A 69 24.06 -7.28 12.76
CA LEU A 69 24.14 -6.00 12.06
C LEU A 69 25.44 -5.28 12.43
N LYS A 70 26.24 -4.95 11.41
CA LYS A 70 27.51 -4.25 11.60
C LYS A 70 28.37 -4.93 12.69
N ASP A 71 28.54 -6.24 12.56
CA ASP A 71 29.31 -7.10 13.46
C ASP A 71 28.80 -7.15 14.90
N LYS A 72 27.54 -6.80 15.14
CA LYS A 72 26.89 -6.90 16.45
C LYS A 72 25.67 -7.80 16.37
N ASP A 73 25.61 -8.76 17.28
CA ASP A 73 24.43 -9.59 17.46
C ASP A 73 23.38 -8.85 18.29
N ILE A 74 22.20 -8.72 17.75
CA ILE A 74 21.06 -8.07 18.38
C ILE A 74 19.96 -9.12 18.53
N PRO A 75 19.27 -9.20 19.67
CA PRO A 75 18.08 -10.03 19.81
C PRO A 75 17.07 -9.74 18.69
N PHE A 76 16.51 -10.77 18.09
CA PHE A 76 15.67 -10.59 16.90
C PHE A 76 14.40 -9.82 17.22
N ASP A 77 13.76 -10.09 18.35
CA ASP A 77 12.56 -9.38 18.78
C ASP A 77 12.85 -7.88 19.01
N ASP A 78 13.99 -7.55 19.65
CA ASP A 78 14.42 -6.16 19.86
C ASP A 78 14.66 -5.43 18.54
N PHE A 79 15.21 -6.14 17.55
CA PHE A 79 15.38 -5.59 16.20
C PHE A 79 14.05 -5.27 15.57
N LEU A 80 13.08 -6.16 15.64
CA LEU A 80 11.73 -5.96 15.07
C LEU A 80 11.03 -4.78 15.76
N GLU A 81 11.07 -4.72 17.07
CA GLU A 81 10.42 -3.65 17.84
C GLU A 81 11.04 -2.28 17.54
N LYS A 82 12.38 -2.20 17.52
CA LYS A 82 13.12 -0.97 17.17
C LYS A 82 12.79 -0.48 15.75
N ASN A 83 12.56 -1.39 14.81
CA ASN A 83 12.17 -1.07 13.43
C ASN A 83 10.67 -0.81 13.28
N LYS A 84 9.94 -0.63 14.37
CA LYS A 84 8.51 -0.30 14.37
C LYS A 84 7.64 -1.36 13.71
N THR A 85 8.08 -2.61 13.66
CA THR A 85 7.29 -3.74 13.18
C THR A 85 6.04 -3.89 14.04
N VAL A 86 4.91 -4.21 13.42
CA VAL A 86 3.66 -4.48 14.14
C VAL A 86 3.29 -5.96 14.11
N ALA A 87 3.70 -6.67 13.06
CA ALA A 87 3.56 -8.11 12.94
C ALA A 87 4.71 -8.68 12.12
N PHE A 88 5.20 -9.84 12.50
CA PHE A 88 6.20 -10.58 11.74
C PHE A 88 5.91 -12.07 11.81
N LEU A 89 5.81 -12.72 10.64
CA LEU A 89 5.53 -14.14 10.53
C LEU A 89 6.58 -14.80 9.64
N ILE A 90 6.98 -16.02 10.01
CA ILE A 90 7.74 -16.93 9.14
C ILE A 90 6.86 -18.14 8.91
N ILE A 91 6.54 -18.37 7.64
CA ILE A 91 5.72 -19.50 7.19
C ILE A 91 6.57 -20.33 6.25
N LYS A 92 6.64 -21.62 6.48
CA LYS A 92 7.32 -22.58 5.62
C LYS A 92 6.48 -23.85 5.52
N ASP A 93 6.25 -24.32 4.29
CA ASP A 93 5.48 -25.52 3.98
C ASP A 93 4.12 -25.51 4.74
N ASP A 94 3.36 -24.42 4.53
CA ASP A 94 2.07 -24.12 5.16
C ASP A 94 2.07 -24.17 6.70
N THR A 95 3.24 -24.07 7.30
CA THR A 95 3.41 -24.12 8.75
C THR A 95 4.00 -22.81 9.26
N ILE A 96 3.33 -22.19 10.23
CA ILE A 96 3.83 -21.03 10.95
C ILE A 96 4.96 -21.48 11.87
N GLN A 97 6.19 -21.03 11.58
CA GLN A 97 7.39 -21.34 12.35
C GLN A 97 7.68 -20.27 13.41
N TYR A 98 7.28 -19.03 13.11
CA TYR A 98 7.44 -17.88 14.01
C TYR A 98 6.29 -16.91 13.75
N GLU A 99 5.71 -16.38 14.83
CA GLU A 99 4.63 -15.40 14.78
C GLU A 99 4.76 -14.46 15.97
N ARG A 100 4.91 -13.17 15.72
CA ARG A 100 5.03 -12.14 16.74
C ARG A 100 4.29 -10.88 16.36
N TYR A 101 3.71 -10.24 17.35
CA TYR A 101 3.00 -8.98 17.24
C TYR A 101 3.57 -7.99 18.24
N PHE A 102 3.58 -6.72 17.86
CA PHE A 102 4.14 -5.61 18.63
C PHE A 102 3.15 -4.47 18.69
N LYS A 103 3.39 -3.50 19.59
CA LYS A 103 2.61 -2.25 19.72
C LYS A 103 1.11 -2.46 19.90
N GLY A 104 0.71 -3.52 20.60
CA GLY A 104 -0.70 -3.82 20.86
C GLY A 104 -1.46 -4.41 19.67
N TYR A 105 -0.78 -4.75 18.58
CA TYR A 105 -1.38 -5.53 17.49
C TYR A 105 -1.45 -7.01 17.86
N ASP A 106 -2.39 -7.70 17.23
CA ASP A 106 -2.59 -9.13 17.33
C ASP A 106 -2.96 -9.71 15.95
N ARG A 107 -3.31 -10.99 15.91
CA ARG A 107 -3.70 -11.67 14.67
C ARG A 107 -4.93 -11.06 13.98
N SER A 108 -5.79 -10.37 14.70
CA SER A 108 -6.97 -9.70 14.18
C SER A 108 -6.70 -8.27 13.71
N GLY A 109 -5.50 -7.76 13.97
CA GLY A 109 -5.12 -6.39 13.62
C GLY A 109 -5.16 -6.15 12.11
N ILE A 110 -5.77 -5.05 11.71
CA ILE A 110 -5.85 -4.62 10.31
C ILE A 110 -4.82 -3.52 10.09
N VAL A 111 -4.06 -3.65 9.02
CA VAL A 111 -3.08 -2.64 8.59
C VAL A 111 -3.18 -2.45 7.07
N PRO A 112 -2.89 -1.25 6.57
CA PRO A 112 -2.82 -1.01 5.12
C PRO A 112 -1.74 -1.90 4.49
N SER A 113 -2.09 -2.53 3.38
CA SER A 113 -1.15 -3.39 2.64
C SER A 113 -0.17 -2.59 1.79
N PHE A 114 -0.44 -1.30 1.57
CA PHE A 114 0.31 -0.45 0.66
C PHE A 114 0.57 -1.16 -0.69
N SER A 115 1.79 -1.11 -1.19
CA SER A 115 2.15 -1.73 -2.48
C SER A 115 2.08 -3.26 -2.51
N VAL A 116 1.93 -3.94 -1.37
CA VAL A 116 1.66 -5.38 -1.36
C VAL A 116 0.33 -5.71 -2.08
N ALA A 117 -0.60 -4.77 -2.14
CA ALA A 117 -1.82 -4.90 -2.96
C ALA A 117 -1.52 -5.22 -4.44
N LYS A 118 -0.37 -4.76 -4.98
CA LYS A 118 0.05 -5.10 -6.36
C LYS A 118 0.33 -6.59 -6.55
N SER A 119 0.82 -7.27 -5.51
CA SER A 119 1.02 -8.72 -5.54
C SER A 119 -0.32 -9.46 -5.63
N VAL A 120 -1.34 -8.98 -4.91
CA VAL A 120 -2.70 -9.53 -5.02
C VAL A 120 -3.25 -9.30 -6.42
N THR A 121 -3.08 -8.11 -7.00
CA THR A 121 -3.49 -7.81 -8.38
C THR A 121 -2.80 -8.76 -9.36
N SER A 122 -1.51 -9.04 -9.19
CA SER A 122 -0.77 -9.99 -10.04
C SER A 122 -1.36 -11.40 -9.98
N ILE A 123 -1.74 -11.87 -8.79
CA ILE A 123 -2.41 -13.17 -8.62
C ILE A 123 -3.76 -13.17 -9.34
N LEU A 124 -4.57 -12.12 -9.21
CA LEU A 124 -5.86 -12.00 -9.87
C LEU A 124 -5.73 -12.01 -11.40
N ILE A 125 -4.69 -11.38 -11.96
CA ILE A 125 -4.40 -11.49 -13.40
C ILE A 125 -4.08 -12.93 -13.78
N GLY A 126 -3.31 -13.65 -12.95
CA GLY A 126 -3.04 -15.08 -13.17
C GLY A 126 -4.33 -15.92 -13.20
N CYS A 127 -5.22 -15.70 -12.24
CA CYS A 127 -6.53 -16.36 -12.22
C CYS A 127 -7.36 -16.03 -13.48
N ALA A 128 -7.38 -14.74 -13.89
CA ALA A 128 -8.11 -14.33 -15.09
C ALA A 128 -7.57 -14.96 -16.39
N ILE A 129 -6.26 -15.25 -16.43
CA ILE A 129 -5.65 -16.00 -17.55
C ILE A 129 -6.10 -17.47 -17.48
N GLU A 130 -6.06 -18.09 -16.31
CA GLU A 130 -6.47 -19.48 -16.14
C GLU A 130 -7.96 -19.68 -16.46
N ASP A 131 -8.81 -18.73 -16.07
CA ASP A 131 -10.24 -18.73 -16.35
C ASP A 131 -10.58 -18.35 -17.82
N GLY A 132 -9.58 -17.98 -18.64
CA GLY A 132 -9.75 -17.64 -20.05
C GLY A 132 -10.29 -16.22 -20.32
N TYR A 133 -10.36 -15.34 -19.31
CA TYR A 133 -10.74 -13.93 -19.51
C TYR A 133 -9.62 -13.11 -20.14
N ILE A 134 -8.37 -13.54 -19.97
CA ILE A 134 -7.18 -12.93 -20.53
C ILE A 134 -6.40 -14.04 -21.25
N SER A 135 -6.05 -13.86 -22.52
CA SER A 135 -5.33 -14.91 -23.28
C SER A 135 -3.87 -15.03 -22.87
N GLY A 136 -3.28 -13.97 -22.32
CA GLY A 136 -1.92 -13.98 -21.82
C GLY A 136 -1.35 -12.61 -21.51
N VAL A 137 -0.18 -12.60 -20.88
CA VAL A 137 0.45 -11.34 -20.40
C VAL A 137 1.00 -10.46 -21.53
N GLU A 138 1.15 -10.99 -22.74
CA GLU A 138 1.66 -10.23 -23.89
C GLU A 138 0.56 -9.39 -24.57
N GLU A 139 -0.70 -9.53 -24.15
CA GLU A 139 -1.78 -8.74 -24.71
C GLU A 139 -1.68 -7.25 -24.30
N PRO A 140 -2.03 -6.34 -25.21
CA PRO A 140 -2.15 -4.93 -24.89
C PRO A 140 -3.22 -4.68 -23.81
N VAL A 141 -2.92 -3.80 -22.87
CA VAL A 141 -3.91 -3.41 -21.82
C VAL A 141 -5.15 -2.78 -22.40
N THR A 142 -5.05 -2.18 -23.57
CA THR A 142 -6.15 -1.54 -24.28
C THR A 142 -7.21 -2.52 -24.81
N ASN A 143 -6.92 -3.82 -24.87
CA ASN A 143 -7.92 -4.85 -25.14
C ASN A 143 -8.97 -4.94 -24.03
N TYR A 144 -8.62 -4.54 -22.82
CA TYR A 144 -9.47 -4.61 -21.62
C TYR A 144 -9.89 -3.24 -21.12
N ILE A 145 -9.13 -2.21 -21.44
CA ILE A 145 -9.38 -0.81 -21.07
C ILE A 145 -9.25 0.05 -22.34
N PRO A 146 -10.24 0.01 -23.23
CA PRO A 146 -10.20 0.71 -24.53
C PRO A 146 -9.99 2.23 -24.41
N GLU A 147 -10.43 2.81 -23.28
CA GLU A 147 -10.28 4.23 -22.97
C GLU A 147 -8.82 4.66 -22.86
N MET A 148 -7.91 3.70 -22.67
CA MET A 148 -6.47 3.95 -22.60
C MET A 148 -5.76 3.89 -23.96
N SER A 149 -6.47 3.75 -25.08
CA SER A 149 -5.87 3.59 -26.42
C SER A 149 -5.09 4.80 -26.93
N GLU A 150 -5.21 5.94 -26.26
CA GLU A 150 -4.48 7.15 -26.60
C GLU A 150 -3.10 7.23 -25.89
N ASN A 151 -2.23 8.11 -26.39
CA ASN A 151 -0.96 8.46 -25.77
C ASN A 151 0.07 7.31 -25.65
N GLY A 152 -0.05 6.28 -26.48
CA GLY A 152 0.91 5.19 -26.55
C GLY A 152 0.65 4.02 -25.60
N PHE A 153 -0.47 4.02 -24.88
CA PHE A 153 -0.88 2.89 -24.05
C PHE A 153 -1.25 1.63 -24.87
N ASP A 154 -1.56 1.79 -26.16
CA ASP A 154 -1.75 0.70 -27.12
C ASP A 154 -0.52 -0.22 -27.25
N LYS A 155 0.66 0.27 -26.88
CA LYS A 155 1.92 -0.47 -26.88
C LYS A 155 2.26 -1.09 -25.51
N VAL A 156 1.48 -0.81 -24.50
CA VAL A 156 1.70 -1.31 -23.14
C VAL A 156 0.96 -2.64 -22.97
N THR A 157 1.70 -3.70 -22.73
CA THR A 157 1.15 -5.03 -22.45
C THR A 157 0.87 -5.20 -20.95
N ILE A 158 0.06 -6.18 -20.61
CA ILE A 158 -0.17 -6.61 -19.22
C ILE A 158 1.17 -6.94 -18.54
N LYS A 159 2.09 -7.60 -19.26
CA LYS A 159 3.44 -7.91 -18.78
C LYS A 159 4.23 -6.65 -18.40
N HIS A 160 4.17 -5.60 -19.21
CA HIS A 160 4.82 -4.34 -18.89
C HIS A 160 4.29 -3.72 -17.59
N LEU A 161 2.99 -3.83 -17.34
CA LEU A 161 2.40 -3.36 -16.08
C LEU A 161 2.85 -4.22 -14.89
N LEU A 162 2.80 -5.55 -15.03
CA LEU A 162 3.23 -6.48 -13.97
C LEU A 162 4.71 -6.32 -13.60
N GLN A 163 5.54 -5.97 -14.57
CA GLN A 163 6.97 -5.75 -14.38
C GLN A 163 7.33 -4.30 -14.04
N MET A 164 6.35 -3.40 -13.96
CA MET A 164 6.58 -1.96 -13.74
C MET A 164 7.47 -1.32 -14.82
N THR A 165 7.37 -1.80 -16.07
CA THR A 165 8.23 -1.39 -17.22
C THR A 165 7.43 -0.76 -18.35
N SER A 166 6.30 -0.14 -18.05
CA SER A 166 5.38 0.45 -19.05
C SER A 166 6.01 1.58 -19.87
N GLY A 167 7.08 2.22 -19.40
CA GLY A 167 7.70 3.36 -20.07
C GLY A 167 6.87 4.65 -20.02
N ILE A 168 5.76 4.65 -19.31
CA ILE A 168 4.90 5.83 -19.15
C ILE A 168 5.66 6.89 -18.34
N LYS A 169 5.58 8.14 -18.81
CA LYS A 169 6.14 9.27 -18.07
C LYS A 169 5.26 9.54 -16.86
N PHE A 170 5.72 9.06 -15.71
CA PHE A 170 5.07 9.22 -14.43
C PHE A 170 6.03 9.85 -13.42
N SER A 171 5.52 10.75 -12.60
CA SER A 171 6.27 11.36 -11.51
C SER A 171 5.47 11.25 -10.23
N GLU A 172 5.95 10.44 -9.30
CA GLU A 172 5.38 10.31 -7.97
C GLU A 172 6.01 11.36 -7.06
N SER A 173 5.29 12.45 -6.81
CA SER A 173 5.74 13.52 -5.94
C SER A 173 4.76 13.75 -4.80
N TYR A 174 5.16 13.35 -3.61
CA TYR A 174 4.38 13.57 -2.37
C TYR A 174 4.44 15.02 -1.85
N VAL A 175 5.20 15.89 -2.51
CA VAL A 175 5.40 17.28 -2.06
C VAL A 175 4.70 18.29 -2.98
N ASN A 176 4.32 17.88 -4.18
CA ASN A 176 3.64 18.73 -5.14
C ASN A 176 2.14 18.42 -5.21
N PRO A 177 1.27 19.27 -4.65
CA PRO A 177 -0.18 19.03 -4.66
C PRO A 177 -0.80 19.12 -6.07
N PHE A 178 -0.05 19.57 -7.07
CA PHE A 178 -0.44 19.67 -8.48
C PHE A 178 0.35 18.68 -9.37
N GLY A 179 0.99 17.70 -8.75
CA GLY A 179 1.69 16.63 -9.45
C GLY A 179 0.73 15.63 -10.13
N THR A 180 1.29 14.71 -10.90
CA THR A 180 0.55 13.66 -11.62
C THR A 180 0.30 12.39 -10.79
N ALA A 181 0.65 12.42 -9.50
CA ALA A 181 0.38 11.33 -8.56
C ALA A 181 -0.93 11.56 -7.82
#